data_bcbf79ac39c87b39966560615a27ca79
#
_entry.id   bcbf79ac39c87b39966560615a27ca79
#
_cell.length_a   1.000
_cell.length_b   1.000
_cell.length_c   1.000
_cell.angle_alpha   90.00
_cell.angle_beta   90.00
_cell.angle_gamma   90.00
#
_symmetry.space_group_name_H-M   'P 1'
#
loop_
_entity.id
_entity.type
_entity.pdbx_description
1 polymer ?
#
loop_
_entity_poly.entity_id
_entity_poly.type
_entity_poly.pdbx_seq_one_letter_code
_entity_poly.pdbx_strand_id
1 'polypeptide(L)'
;MPNRNLIKPLAALLLAALLPHPAFAIDPPPREASRFAMKTNYLQEANEGVYELAFDNGDNLLFAAATDRVNRAANKGYLYAFNPATLQVIQRYDMPWRAFSLAMNQSAHVLYVGHTQSASLRISQFDAASGKITLTSPRLSFPTDGAADARFEHLRHMVYSRAANLLFVSYSHMLKTKDGMRPLHKLLMLDGTTLQLKGEVKDAYRGTAYGLTLDEKTQKIYVGGRDYINEIDARTQQVVRTIPLNAPQLASAQNLIVDSDSGRIFVVAFDHDDRSGPHDGLYIFDLKDGKSLGYVRTGIGANAVRFNPKYNELYVSNFTSGTISVVDGKTWRVTHEFRAPVYPNQMVLSPDMDTLYVGIKEGFNREWDPEVFVEGAKERILRIDLRKS
;
A
#
# COMPACT_ATOMS: atom_id res chain seq x y z
N MET A 1 26.50 63.13 9.09
CA MET A 1 25.07 62.77 9.25
C MET A 1 24.73 61.95 8.01
N PRO A 2 24.56 60.62 8.13
CA PRO A 2 24.19 59.80 6.97
C PRO A 2 22.73 59.44 6.97
N ASN A 3 22.16 59.57 5.79
CA ASN A 3 20.78 59.17 5.47
C ASN A 3 20.61 57.67 5.54
N ARG A 4 19.60 57.25 6.32
CA ARG A 4 19.07 55.89 6.29
C ARG A 4 17.98 55.77 5.24
N ASN A 5 18.31 55.11 4.13
CA ASN A 5 17.30 54.63 3.19
C ASN A 5 16.68 53.34 3.67
N LEU A 6 15.43 53.42 4.08
CA LEU A 6 14.56 52.28 4.36
C LEU A 6 14.08 51.68 3.04
N ILE A 7 14.58 50.50 2.71
CA ILE A 7 14.04 49.66 1.63
C ILE A 7 12.85 48.90 2.24
N LYS A 8 11.65 49.26 1.78
CA LYS A 8 10.44 48.47 2.05
C LYS A 8 10.46 47.24 1.12
N PRO A 9 10.18 46.03 1.62
CA PRO A 9 9.95 44.91 0.71
C PRO A 9 8.57 45.06 0.05
N LEU A 10 8.55 45.11 -1.28
CA LEU A 10 7.37 44.90 -2.09
C LEU A 10 6.87 43.48 -1.87
N ALA A 11 5.75 43.32 -1.19
CA ALA A 11 5.00 42.09 -1.20
C ALA A 11 4.30 41.97 -2.58
N ALA A 12 4.89 41.18 -3.46
CA ALA A 12 4.23 40.77 -4.68
C ALA A 12 3.16 39.74 -4.30
N LEU A 13 1.89 40.17 -4.24
CA LEU A 13 0.74 39.29 -4.25
C LEU A 13 0.71 38.61 -5.64
N LEU A 14 1.23 37.39 -5.71
CA LEU A 14 0.90 36.48 -6.80
C LEU A 14 -0.52 35.97 -6.52
N LEU A 15 -1.52 36.60 -7.14
CA LEU A 15 -2.84 36.01 -7.36
C LEU A 15 -2.60 34.84 -8.34
N ALA A 16 -2.36 33.64 -7.82
CA ALA A 16 -2.48 32.44 -8.61
C ALA A 16 -3.96 32.29 -8.95
N ALA A 17 -4.31 32.65 -10.18
CA ALA A 17 -5.61 32.32 -10.73
C ALA A 17 -5.77 30.80 -10.64
N LEU A 18 -6.68 30.35 -9.78
CA LEU A 18 -7.20 28.99 -9.76
C LEU A 18 -7.91 28.76 -11.11
N LEU A 19 -7.15 28.38 -12.11
CA LEU A 19 -7.74 27.76 -13.30
C LEU A 19 -8.33 26.43 -12.81
N PRO A 20 -9.62 26.18 -13.04
CA PRO A 20 -10.17 24.88 -12.78
C PRO A 20 -9.34 23.88 -13.57
N HIS A 21 -8.72 22.92 -12.89
CA HIS A 21 -8.05 21.82 -13.56
C HIS A 21 -9.09 21.22 -14.51
N PRO A 22 -8.79 21.06 -15.81
CA PRO A 22 -9.69 20.35 -16.68
C PRO A 22 -9.84 18.96 -16.06
N ALA A 23 -10.96 18.70 -15.42
CA ALA A 23 -11.40 17.34 -15.19
C ALA A 23 -11.35 16.73 -16.57
N PHE A 24 -10.38 15.82 -16.83
CA PHE A 24 -10.39 15.05 -18.05
C PHE A 24 -11.73 14.34 -18.06
N ALA A 25 -12.68 14.90 -18.77
CA ALA A 25 -13.92 14.26 -19.08
C ALA A 25 -13.57 13.08 -19.99
N ILE A 26 -13.28 11.95 -19.36
CA ILE A 26 -13.36 10.68 -20.04
C ILE A 26 -14.86 10.49 -20.24
N ASP A 27 -15.31 10.40 -21.49
CA ASP A 27 -16.69 10.06 -21.78
C ASP A 27 -17.08 8.86 -20.92
N PRO A 28 -18.21 8.93 -20.20
CA PRO A 28 -18.62 7.80 -19.39
C PRO A 28 -18.69 6.56 -20.27
N PRO A 29 -18.07 5.44 -19.87
CA PRO A 29 -18.14 4.22 -20.65
C PRO A 29 -19.61 3.86 -20.90
N PRO A 30 -19.95 3.25 -22.04
CA PRO A 30 -21.28 2.80 -22.31
C PRO A 30 -21.76 1.96 -21.11
N ARG A 31 -22.97 2.21 -20.64
CA ARG A 31 -23.59 1.54 -19.50
C ARG A 31 -23.76 0.04 -19.80
N GLU A 32 -22.75 -0.75 -19.54
CA GLU A 32 -22.92 -2.18 -19.30
C GLU A 32 -23.42 -2.35 -17.86
N ALA A 33 -24.68 -2.66 -17.71
CA ALA A 33 -25.46 -2.40 -16.50
C ALA A 33 -25.15 -3.29 -15.27
N SER A 34 -24.18 -4.18 -15.31
CA SER A 34 -23.87 -5.08 -14.18
C SER A 34 -22.40 -5.17 -13.80
N ARG A 35 -21.48 -4.98 -14.73
CA ARG A 35 -20.07 -5.01 -14.43
C ARG A 35 -19.68 -3.77 -13.65
N PHE A 36 -18.83 -3.96 -12.60
CA PHE A 36 -18.36 -2.91 -11.71
C PHE A 36 -19.43 -2.29 -10.80
N ALA A 37 -20.49 -3.05 -10.48
CA ALA A 37 -21.40 -2.64 -9.42
C ALA A 37 -20.63 -2.45 -8.11
N MET A 38 -20.80 -1.29 -7.49
CA MET A 38 -20.08 -0.90 -6.27
C MET A 38 -20.99 -0.96 -5.06
N LYS A 39 -20.45 -1.46 -3.96
CA LYS A 39 -21.01 -1.37 -2.61
C LYS A 39 -19.98 -0.81 -1.67
N THR A 40 -20.40 -0.10 -0.65
CA THR A 40 -19.51 0.43 0.38
C THR A 40 -20.09 0.20 1.77
N ASN A 41 -19.20 0.01 2.74
CA ASN A 41 -19.55 0.07 4.16
C ASN A 41 -18.45 0.75 4.95
N TYR A 42 -18.85 1.44 6.02
CA TYR A 42 -17.98 2.24 6.84
C TYR A 42 -17.39 1.44 7.99
N LEU A 43 -16.22 1.85 8.48
CA LEU A 43 -15.73 1.46 9.80
C LEU A 43 -16.70 1.98 10.86
N GLN A 44 -16.67 1.37 12.04
CA GLN A 44 -17.64 1.70 13.10
C GLN A 44 -17.43 3.10 13.65
N GLU A 45 -16.16 3.52 13.80
CA GLU A 45 -15.83 4.78 14.44
C GLU A 45 -15.14 5.76 13.47
N ALA A 46 -15.41 7.04 13.63
CA ALA A 46 -14.87 8.10 12.77
C ALA A 46 -13.36 8.29 12.88
N ASN A 47 -12.77 7.91 14.01
CA ASN A 47 -11.35 8.09 14.27
C ASN A 47 -10.49 6.94 13.76
N GLU A 48 -11.10 5.91 13.19
CA GLU A 48 -10.38 4.70 12.75
C GLU A 48 -10.04 4.80 11.28
N GLY A 49 -8.75 4.62 10.97
CA GLY A 49 -8.21 4.70 9.63
C GLY A 49 -7.76 3.35 9.11
N VAL A 50 -8.29 2.91 7.95
CA VAL A 50 -7.94 1.65 7.30
C VAL A 50 -6.58 1.75 6.59
N TYR A 51 -5.75 0.70 6.73
CA TYR A 51 -4.42 0.67 6.10
C TYR A 51 -4.23 -0.52 5.16
N GLU A 52 -4.45 -1.74 5.60
CA GLU A 52 -4.23 -2.94 4.80
C GLU A 52 -5.47 -3.83 4.82
N LEU A 53 -5.64 -4.60 3.75
CA LEU A 53 -6.69 -5.60 3.60
C LEU A 53 -6.09 -6.98 3.39
N ALA A 54 -6.71 -7.99 3.96
CA ALA A 54 -6.37 -9.39 3.72
C ALA A 54 -7.65 -10.23 3.60
N PHE A 55 -7.58 -11.28 2.81
CA PHE A 55 -8.68 -12.22 2.63
C PHE A 55 -8.31 -13.58 3.22
N ASP A 56 -9.16 -14.13 4.08
CA ASP A 56 -9.09 -15.52 4.51
C ASP A 56 -10.00 -16.37 3.62
N ASN A 57 -9.38 -17.22 2.82
CA ASN A 57 -10.10 -18.06 1.85
C ASN A 57 -10.91 -19.16 2.53
N GLY A 58 -10.45 -19.67 3.67
CA GLY A 58 -11.09 -20.81 4.36
C GLY A 58 -12.37 -20.41 5.03
N ASP A 59 -12.34 -19.32 5.81
CA ASP A 59 -13.52 -18.84 6.54
C ASP A 59 -14.33 -17.83 5.72
N ASN A 60 -13.87 -17.51 4.50
CA ASN A 60 -14.48 -16.51 3.62
C ASN A 60 -14.70 -15.17 4.34
N LEU A 61 -13.63 -14.64 4.92
CA LEU A 61 -13.62 -13.39 5.67
C LEU A 61 -12.70 -12.35 5.00
N LEU A 62 -13.16 -11.12 4.98
CA LEU A 62 -12.33 -9.98 4.61
C LEU A 62 -11.87 -9.26 5.89
N PHE A 63 -10.56 -9.18 6.09
CA PHE A 63 -9.97 -8.45 7.20
C PHE A 63 -9.46 -7.08 6.77
N ALA A 64 -9.58 -6.10 7.67
CA ALA A 64 -9.00 -4.77 7.50
C ALA A 64 -8.26 -4.35 8.78
N ALA A 65 -6.98 -4.02 8.64
CA ALA A 65 -6.22 -3.38 9.70
C ALA A 65 -6.56 -1.90 9.78
N ALA A 66 -6.83 -1.41 10.99
CA ALA A 66 -7.13 -0.01 11.23
C ALA A 66 -6.40 0.54 12.47
N THR A 67 -6.22 1.86 12.50
CA THR A 67 -5.59 2.52 13.64
C THR A 67 -6.40 3.76 14.04
N ASP A 68 -6.27 4.19 15.29
CA ASP A 68 -6.69 5.53 15.65
C ASP A 68 -5.83 6.56 14.89
N ARG A 69 -6.47 7.29 13.96
CA ARG A 69 -5.80 8.26 13.09
C ARG A 69 -5.68 9.64 13.72
N VAL A 70 -6.52 9.93 14.69
CA VAL A 70 -6.59 11.23 15.36
C VAL A 70 -5.67 11.27 16.57
N ASN A 71 -5.81 10.33 17.48
CA ASN A 71 -4.99 10.25 18.69
C ASN A 71 -3.86 9.24 18.53
N ARG A 72 -2.81 9.63 17.84
CA ARG A 72 -1.64 8.77 17.65
C ARG A 72 -0.96 8.37 18.95
N ALA A 73 -1.03 9.21 19.99
CA ALA A 73 -0.43 8.92 21.29
C ALA A 73 -1.15 7.79 22.02
N ALA A 74 -2.44 7.59 21.77
CA ALA A 74 -3.20 6.47 22.34
C ALA A 74 -2.72 5.11 21.82
N ASN A 75 -1.99 5.07 20.71
CA ASN A 75 -1.41 3.87 20.11
C ASN A 75 -2.42 2.72 19.88
N LYS A 76 -3.67 3.05 19.63
CA LYS A 76 -4.76 2.08 19.46
C LYS A 76 -4.81 1.56 18.04
N GLY A 77 -5.01 0.25 17.92
CA GLY A 77 -5.25 -0.44 16.67
C GLY A 77 -6.49 -1.31 16.73
N TYR A 78 -6.98 -1.63 15.56
CA TYR A 78 -8.20 -2.41 15.39
C TYR A 78 -8.05 -3.37 14.22
N LEU A 79 -8.71 -4.52 14.34
CA LEU A 79 -8.86 -5.45 13.24
C LEU A 79 -10.36 -5.66 13.00
N TYR A 80 -10.80 -5.40 11.80
CA TYR A 80 -12.18 -5.64 11.39
C TYR A 80 -12.28 -6.93 10.60
N ALA A 81 -13.30 -7.74 10.87
CA ALA A 81 -13.74 -8.83 10.03
C ALA A 81 -15.07 -8.47 9.38
N PHE A 82 -15.12 -8.57 8.06
CA PHE A 82 -16.30 -8.28 7.25
C PHE A 82 -16.81 -9.53 6.55
N ASN A 83 -18.12 -9.60 6.39
CA ASN A 83 -18.73 -10.48 5.39
C ASN A 83 -18.38 -9.93 3.98
N PRO A 84 -17.66 -10.67 3.12
CA PRO A 84 -17.19 -10.14 1.85
C PRO A 84 -18.31 -9.87 0.84
N ALA A 85 -19.44 -10.56 0.92
CA ALA A 85 -20.56 -10.35 0.00
C ALA A 85 -21.37 -9.09 0.32
N THR A 86 -21.57 -8.81 1.62
CA THR A 86 -22.43 -7.72 2.09
C THR A 86 -21.65 -6.51 2.58
N LEU A 87 -20.38 -6.68 2.93
CA LEU A 87 -19.51 -5.75 3.67
C LEU A 87 -20.00 -5.43 5.09
N GLN A 88 -20.95 -6.19 5.62
CA GLN A 88 -21.32 -6.04 7.02
C GLN A 88 -20.14 -6.36 7.92
N VAL A 89 -19.90 -5.53 8.93
CA VAL A 89 -18.93 -5.81 9.99
C VAL A 89 -19.48 -6.99 10.81
N ILE A 90 -18.75 -8.12 10.78
CA ILE A 90 -19.03 -9.28 11.59
C ILE A 90 -18.52 -9.02 13.00
N GLN A 91 -17.27 -8.55 13.10
CA GLN A 91 -16.62 -8.30 14.36
C GLN A 91 -15.55 -7.22 14.21
N ARG A 92 -15.39 -6.43 15.26
CA ARG A 92 -14.24 -5.54 15.47
C ARG A 92 -13.45 -6.03 16.68
N TYR A 93 -12.16 -6.21 16.50
CA TYR A 93 -11.24 -6.65 17.53
C TYR A 93 -10.32 -5.49 17.92
N ASP A 94 -10.19 -5.24 19.22
CA ASP A 94 -9.19 -4.32 19.73
C ASP A 94 -7.81 -4.97 19.64
N MET A 95 -6.87 -4.28 19.01
CA MET A 95 -5.49 -4.71 18.91
C MET A 95 -4.65 -4.02 19.99
N PRO A 96 -3.63 -4.70 20.53
CA PRO A 96 -2.81 -4.12 21.61
C PRO A 96 -2.06 -2.87 21.19
N TRP A 97 -1.82 -2.70 19.89
CA TRP A 97 -1.16 -1.54 19.28
C TRP A 97 -1.74 -1.25 17.89
N ARG A 98 -1.29 -0.14 17.31
CA ARG A 98 -1.72 0.32 15.97
C ARG A 98 -1.51 -0.78 14.92
N ALA A 99 -2.60 -1.33 14.39
CA ALA A 99 -2.57 -2.33 13.33
C ALA A 99 -2.40 -1.64 11.97
N PHE A 100 -1.41 -2.07 11.18
CA PHE A 100 -1.02 -1.36 9.97
C PHE A 100 -0.90 -2.26 8.74
N SER A 101 -0.13 -3.34 8.83
CA SER A 101 0.11 -4.28 7.74
C SER A 101 -0.44 -5.66 8.06
N LEU A 102 -0.86 -6.38 7.04
CA LEU A 102 -1.44 -7.71 7.15
C LEU A 102 -0.73 -8.69 6.20
N ALA A 103 -0.58 -9.94 6.64
CA ALA A 103 -0.27 -11.06 5.78
C ALA A 103 -1.04 -12.30 6.25
N MET A 104 -1.54 -13.10 5.33
CA MET A 104 -2.36 -14.26 5.64
C MET A 104 -1.60 -15.57 5.38
N ASN A 105 -1.54 -16.44 6.38
CA ASN A 105 -1.21 -17.85 6.20
C ASN A 105 -2.50 -18.61 5.91
N GLN A 106 -2.83 -18.76 4.65
CA GLN A 106 -4.07 -19.38 4.20
C GLN A 106 -4.26 -20.82 4.68
N SER A 107 -3.17 -21.58 4.82
CA SER A 107 -3.25 -22.99 5.21
C SER A 107 -3.48 -23.22 6.70
N ALA A 108 -3.19 -22.23 7.53
CA ALA A 108 -3.35 -22.30 8.98
C ALA A 108 -4.44 -21.37 9.51
N HIS A 109 -5.12 -20.61 8.66
CA HIS A 109 -6.07 -19.54 9.03
C HIS A 109 -5.51 -18.55 10.03
N VAL A 110 -4.20 -18.24 9.90
CA VAL A 110 -3.49 -17.30 10.76
C VAL A 110 -3.23 -16.00 10.01
N LEU A 111 -3.73 -14.91 10.56
CA LEU A 111 -3.44 -13.57 10.09
C LEU A 111 -2.30 -12.97 10.91
N TYR A 112 -1.24 -12.55 10.23
CA TYR A 112 -0.18 -11.76 10.84
C TYR A 112 -0.55 -10.29 10.79
N VAL A 113 -0.51 -9.63 11.95
CA VAL A 113 -0.84 -8.21 12.11
C VAL A 113 0.44 -7.47 12.50
N GLY A 114 0.92 -6.61 11.62
CA GLY A 114 2.08 -5.76 11.89
C GLY A 114 1.66 -4.49 12.61
N HIS A 115 2.30 -4.23 13.77
CA HIS A 115 2.07 -3.04 14.56
C HIS A 115 3.13 -1.99 14.28
N THR A 116 2.69 -0.76 14.08
CA THR A 116 3.53 0.35 13.66
C THR A 116 3.82 1.36 14.77
N GLN A 117 4.82 2.20 14.59
CA GLN A 117 5.42 3.17 15.50
C GLN A 117 6.30 2.55 16.61
N SER A 118 7.38 3.25 16.95
CA SER A 118 8.53 2.77 17.71
C SER A 118 8.24 1.95 18.95
N ALA A 119 7.30 2.38 19.78
CA ALA A 119 6.99 1.65 21.01
C ALA A 119 6.31 0.31 20.75
N SER A 120 5.73 0.13 19.57
CA SER A 120 4.83 -0.96 19.21
C SER A 120 5.31 -1.85 18.07
N LEU A 121 6.49 -1.64 17.54
CA LEU A 121 7.02 -2.48 16.45
C LEU A 121 7.03 -3.96 16.85
N ARG A 122 5.95 -4.65 16.57
CA ARG A 122 5.70 -6.07 16.85
C ARG A 122 4.83 -6.65 15.76
N ILE A 123 4.76 -7.96 15.76
CA ILE A 123 3.83 -8.70 14.93
C ILE A 123 3.02 -9.61 15.85
N SER A 124 1.70 -9.60 15.67
CA SER A 124 0.81 -10.54 16.33
C SER A 124 0.33 -11.59 15.34
N GLN A 125 0.25 -12.83 15.79
CA GLN A 125 -0.55 -13.87 15.15
C GLN A 125 -1.98 -13.77 15.67
N PHE A 126 -2.91 -13.67 14.76
CA PHE A 126 -4.33 -13.67 15.02
C PHE A 126 -4.94 -14.90 14.36
N ASP A 127 -5.54 -15.74 15.15
CA ASP A 127 -6.29 -16.90 14.68
C ASP A 127 -7.68 -16.46 14.21
N ALA A 128 -7.94 -16.58 12.93
CA ALA A 128 -9.16 -16.07 12.31
C ALA A 128 -10.40 -16.82 12.79
N ALA A 129 -10.28 -18.12 13.08
CA ALA A 129 -11.41 -18.96 13.51
C ALA A 129 -11.85 -18.66 14.93
N SER A 130 -10.90 -18.49 15.87
CA SER A 130 -11.21 -18.17 17.26
C SER A 130 -11.35 -16.68 17.56
N GLY A 131 -10.89 -15.80 16.64
CA GLY A 131 -10.88 -14.36 16.84
C GLY A 131 -9.92 -13.90 17.93
N LYS A 132 -8.81 -14.60 18.14
CA LYS A 132 -7.88 -14.33 19.25
C LYS A 132 -6.45 -14.12 18.75
N ILE A 133 -5.72 -13.26 19.46
CA ILE A 133 -4.26 -13.20 19.33
C ILE A 133 -3.69 -14.42 20.07
N THR A 134 -2.98 -15.26 19.33
CA THR A 134 -2.37 -16.50 19.85
C THR A 134 -0.91 -16.30 20.24
N LEU A 135 -0.24 -15.36 19.58
CA LEU A 135 1.16 -15.06 19.83
C LEU A 135 1.47 -13.61 19.45
N THR A 136 2.44 -13.01 20.12
CA THR A 136 3.01 -11.71 19.74
C THR A 136 4.53 -11.77 19.81
N SER A 137 5.19 -11.25 18.81
CA SER A 137 6.66 -11.19 18.77
C SER A 137 7.23 -10.32 19.89
N PRO A 138 8.48 -10.52 20.31
CA PRO A 138 9.22 -9.50 21.00
C PRO A 138 9.21 -8.18 20.21
N ARG A 139 9.47 -7.05 20.90
CA ARG A 139 9.63 -5.77 20.19
C ARG A 139 10.79 -5.87 19.21
N LEU A 140 10.51 -5.51 17.96
CA LEU A 140 11.53 -5.40 16.92
C LEU A 140 12.30 -4.09 17.17
N SER A 141 13.57 -4.20 17.45
CA SER A 141 14.46 -3.05 17.63
C SER A 141 15.73 -3.29 16.84
N PHE A 142 16.21 -2.23 16.20
CA PHE A 142 17.39 -2.30 15.36
C PHE A 142 18.38 -1.24 15.81
N PRO A 143 19.70 -1.58 15.87
CA PRO A 143 20.72 -0.57 16.04
C PRO A 143 20.64 0.43 14.89
N THR A 144 20.52 1.70 15.21
CA THR A 144 20.53 2.77 14.22
C THR A 144 21.70 3.69 14.52
N ASP A 145 22.52 3.96 13.50
CA ASP A 145 23.62 4.94 13.59
C ASP A 145 23.05 6.36 13.52
N GLY A 146 22.25 6.76 14.50
CA GLY A 146 21.64 8.07 14.55
C GLY A 146 20.41 8.13 15.45
N ALA A 147 19.94 9.35 15.74
CA ALA A 147 18.72 9.56 16.49
C ALA A 147 17.51 9.19 15.66
N ALA A 148 16.82 8.14 16.08
CA ALA A 148 15.58 7.69 15.46
C ALA A 148 14.46 8.70 15.70
N ASP A 149 13.81 9.19 14.65
CA ASP A 149 12.51 9.82 14.80
C ASP A 149 11.42 8.75 14.79
N ALA A 150 11.00 8.38 15.99
CA ALA A 150 10.01 7.35 16.26
C ALA A 150 8.70 7.46 15.43
N ARG A 151 8.39 8.65 14.94
CA ARG A 151 7.16 8.91 14.19
C ARG A 151 7.12 8.24 12.81
N PHE A 152 8.28 7.89 12.27
CA PHE A 152 8.43 7.36 10.92
C PHE A 152 8.86 5.88 10.88
N GLU A 153 8.79 5.17 12.00
CA GLU A 153 9.04 3.73 12.02
C GLU A 153 7.78 2.95 11.66
N HIS A 154 7.84 2.20 10.55
CA HIS A 154 6.72 1.43 10.03
C HIS A 154 7.12 0.02 9.62
N LEU A 155 6.26 -0.95 9.93
CA LEU A 155 6.19 -2.24 9.25
C LEU A 155 5.18 -2.07 8.10
N ARG A 156 5.67 -1.79 6.88
CA ARG A 156 4.79 -1.31 5.79
C ARG A 156 4.05 -2.41 5.07
N HIS A 157 4.76 -3.42 4.64
CA HIS A 157 4.20 -4.56 3.91
C HIS A 157 4.75 -5.86 4.47
N MET A 158 3.94 -6.89 4.41
CA MET A 158 4.33 -8.23 4.86
C MET A 158 3.88 -9.25 3.82
N VAL A 159 4.70 -10.29 3.63
CA VAL A 159 4.32 -11.48 2.86
C VAL A 159 4.76 -12.73 3.64
N TYR A 160 3.93 -13.76 3.63
CA TYR A 160 4.22 -15.03 4.27
C TYR A 160 4.54 -16.09 3.22
N SER A 161 5.75 -16.64 3.27
CA SER A 161 6.14 -17.77 2.44
C SER A 161 5.83 -19.07 3.17
N ARG A 162 4.85 -19.81 2.69
CA ARG A 162 4.51 -21.13 3.22
C ARG A 162 5.67 -22.12 3.06
N ALA A 163 6.37 -22.09 1.92
CA ALA A 163 7.43 -23.02 1.62
C ALA A 163 8.66 -22.84 2.52
N ALA A 164 8.93 -21.64 3.00
CA ALA A 164 10.02 -21.34 3.93
C ALA A 164 9.54 -21.28 5.40
N ASN A 165 8.25 -21.24 5.64
CA ASN A 165 7.64 -20.89 6.94
C ASN A 165 8.21 -19.59 7.50
N LEU A 166 8.37 -18.58 6.66
CA LEU A 166 8.90 -17.27 7.03
C LEU A 166 7.94 -16.15 6.68
N LEU A 167 7.84 -15.21 7.59
CA LEU A 167 7.21 -13.92 7.36
C LEU A 167 8.29 -12.91 6.99
N PHE A 168 8.18 -12.33 5.81
CA PHE A 168 9.04 -11.26 5.32
C PHE A 168 8.34 -9.92 5.52
N VAL A 169 9.03 -8.98 6.15
CA VAL A 169 8.45 -7.72 6.61
C VAL A 169 9.29 -6.55 6.14
N SER A 170 8.69 -5.68 5.36
CA SER A 170 9.30 -4.42 4.96
C SER A 170 9.28 -3.43 6.14
N TYR A 171 10.44 -3.16 6.70
CA TYR A 171 10.65 -2.15 7.71
C TYR A 171 11.15 -0.87 7.06
N SER A 172 10.54 0.24 7.38
CA SER A 172 10.97 1.55 6.93
C SER A 172 11.12 2.53 8.10
N HIS A 173 12.13 3.36 8.03
CA HIS A 173 12.44 4.35 9.03
C HIS A 173 13.12 5.58 8.43
N MET A 174 12.95 6.75 9.05
CA MET A 174 13.68 7.97 8.71
C MET A 174 14.66 8.28 9.83
N LEU A 175 15.95 8.18 9.53
CA LEU A 175 17.03 8.51 10.48
C LEU A 175 17.35 9.99 10.37
N LYS A 176 17.39 10.67 11.51
CA LYS A 176 17.91 12.04 11.59
C LYS A 176 19.43 11.97 11.68
N THR A 177 20.12 12.46 10.67
CA THR A 177 21.57 12.56 10.60
C THR A 177 22.00 14.04 10.67
N LYS A 178 23.30 14.29 10.77
CA LYS A 178 23.85 15.66 10.68
C LYS A 178 23.59 16.35 9.34
N ASP A 179 23.41 15.54 8.29
CA ASP A 179 23.21 16.02 6.91
C ASP A 179 21.71 16.03 6.51
N GLY A 180 20.79 15.79 7.47
CA GLY A 180 19.36 15.77 7.25
C GLY A 180 18.69 14.42 7.54
N MET A 181 17.51 14.20 6.95
CA MET A 181 16.78 12.94 7.11
C MET A 181 17.25 11.92 6.07
N ARG A 182 17.59 10.71 6.51
CA ARG A 182 17.99 9.60 5.65
C ARG A 182 17.03 8.42 5.79
N PRO A 183 16.45 7.90 4.69
CA PRO A 183 15.63 6.70 4.74
C PRO A 183 16.50 5.46 5.05
N LEU A 184 15.96 4.59 5.90
CA LEU A 184 16.49 3.26 6.18
C LEU A 184 15.39 2.25 5.90
N HIS A 185 15.66 1.29 5.02
CA HIS A 185 14.75 0.20 4.70
C HIS A 185 15.45 -1.13 4.96
N LYS A 186 14.70 -2.08 5.52
CA LYS A 186 15.16 -3.45 5.77
C LYS A 186 14.05 -4.43 5.39
N LEU A 187 14.45 -5.59 4.88
CA LEU A 187 13.56 -6.73 4.75
C LEU A 187 13.87 -7.71 5.88
N LEU A 188 13.01 -7.71 6.88
CA LEU A 188 13.13 -8.56 8.05
C LEU A 188 12.56 -9.93 7.78
N MET A 189 13.08 -10.94 8.44
CA MET A 189 12.58 -12.31 8.40
C MET A 189 12.22 -12.75 9.81
N LEU A 190 10.98 -13.20 9.99
CA LEU A 190 10.52 -13.81 11.23
C LEU A 190 10.08 -15.25 10.94
N ASP A 191 10.29 -16.12 11.89
CA ASP A 191 9.74 -17.46 11.87
C ASP A 191 8.21 -17.41 11.90
N GLY A 192 7.55 -18.06 10.96
CA GLY A 192 6.10 -18.01 10.79
C GLY A 192 5.32 -18.65 11.95
N THR A 193 5.94 -19.54 12.71
CA THR A 193 5.30 -20.21 13.86
C THR A 193 5.56 -19.50 15.18
N THR A 194 6.82 -19.08 15.40
CA THR A 194 7.26 -18.55 16.71
C THR A 194 7.37 -17.04 16.76
N LEU A 195 7.27 -16.36 15.61
CA LEU A 195 7.50 -14.92 15.44
C LEU A 195 8.87 -14.42 15.94
N GLN A 196 9.83 -15.32 16.11
CA GLN A 196 11.19 -14.94 16.42
C GLN A 196 11.86 -14.32 15.20
N LEU A 197 12.53 -13.20 15.40
CA LEU A 197 13.34 -12.54 14.37
C LEU A 197 14.52 -13.46 14.00
N LYS A 198 14.59 -13.87 12.75
CA LYS A 198 15.69 -14.69 12.20
C LYS A 198 16.82 -13.82 11.64
N GLY A 199 16.56 -12.56 11.36
CA GLY A 199 17.50 -11.63 10.77
C GLY A 199 16.88 -10.75 9.71
N GLU A 200 17.73 -10.26 8.80
CA GLU A 200 17.33 -9.47 7.63
C GLU A 200 17.92 -10.08 6.36
N VAL A 201 17.22 -9.92 5.24
CA VAL A 201 17.78 -10.22 3.92
C VAL A 201 18.79 -9.12 3.59
N LYS A 202 20.06 -9.49 3.48
CA LYS A 202 21.13 -8.54 3.15
C LYS A 202 20.91 -7.98 1.74
N ASP A 203 21.19 -6.70 1.58
CA ASP A 203 21.12 -5.99 0.30
C ASP A 203 19.73 -6.02 -0.39
N ALA A 204 18.66 -6.35 0.36
CA ALA A 204 17.31 -6.36 -0.17
C ALA A 204 16.90 -4.97 -0.68
N TYR A 205 17.25 -3.91 0.04
CA TYR A 205 16.91 -2.54 -0.29
C TYR A 205 18.14 -1.65 -0.50
N ARG A 206 18.07 -0.76 -1.49
CA ARG A 206 19.05 0.30 -1.77
C ARG A 206 18.27 1.62 -1.86
N GLY A 207 18.40 2.48 -0.85
CA GLY A 207 17.66 3.75 -0.81
C GLY A 207 16.18 3.58 -0.49
N THR A 208 15.34 4.49 -0.97
CA THR A 208 13.89 4.48 -0.72
C THR A 208 13.19 3.44 -1.58
N ALA A 209 12.49 2.51 -0.93
CA ALA A 209 11.75 1.45 -1.59
C ALA A 209 10.59 0.98 -0.72
N TYR A 210 9.40 0.81 -1.31
CA TYR A 210 8.21 0.41 -0.57
C TYR A 210 7.58 -0.88 -1.11
N GLY A 211 7.77 -1.17 -2.40
CA GLY A 211 7.15 -2.35 -3.01
C GLY A 211 7.69 -3.66 -2.45
N LEU A 212 6.79 -4.55 -2.05
CA LEU A 212 7.09 -5.92 -1.62
C LEU A 212 5.98 -6.83 -2.13
N THR A 213 6.35 -7.91 -2.81
CA THR A 213 5.41 -8.96 -3.22
C THR A 213 6.08 -10.34 -3.18
N LEU A 214 5.26 -11.37 -3.00
CA LEU A 214 5.65 -12.78 -3.11
C LEU A 214 4.93 -13.38 -4.32
N ASP A 215 5.68 -14.00 -5.19
CA ASP A 215 5.14 -14.94 -6.17
C ASP A 215 5.05 -16.34 -5.52
N GLU A 216 3.86 -16.72 -5.14
CA GLU A 216 3.58 -17.99 -4.48
C GLU A 216 3.96 -19.21 -5.36
N LYS A 217 3.88 -19.08 -6.68
CA LYS A 217 4.19 -20.17 -7.61
C LYS A 217 5.69 -20.48 -7.63
N THR A 218 6.51 -19.45 -7.71
CA THR A 218 7.97 -19.60 -7.80
C THR A 218 8.67 -19.51 -6.44
N GLN A 219 7.95 -19.08 -5.39
CA GLN A 219 8.50 -18.77 -4.06
C GLN A 219 9.61 -17.73 -4.13
N LYS A 220 9.45 -16.76 -5.03
CA LYS A 220 10.33 -15.60 -5.16
C LYS A 220 9.66 -14.37 -4.54
N ILE A 221 10.45 -13.63 -3.80
CA ILE A 221 10.06 -12.35 -3.25
C ILE A 221 10.69 -11.27 -4.09
N TYR A 222 9.92 -10.24 -4.40
CA TYR A 222 10.39 -9.09 -5.14
C TYR A 222 10.25 -7.84 -4.30
N VAL A 223 11.34 -7.09 -4.19
CA VAL A 223 11.36 -5.79 -3.54
C VAL A 223 11.78 -4.73 -4.54
N GLY A 224 11.01 -3.65 -4.61
CA GLY A 224 11.20 -2.61 -5.61
C GLY A 224 11.79 -1.34 -5.03
N GLY A 225 12.80 -0.82 -5.69
CA GLY A 225 13.34 0.52 -5.50
C GLY A 225 12.98 1.45 -6.67
N ARG A 226 13.70 2.57 -6.75
CA ARG A 226 13.48 3.56 -7.79
C ARG A 226 13.89 3.06 -9.19
N ASP A 227 15.03 2.39 -9.26
CA ASP A 227 15.70 2.01 -10.51
C ASP A 227 16.07 0.52 -10.58
N TYR A 228 15.53 -0.28 -9.65
CA TYR A 228 15.81 -1.71 -9.58
C TYR A 228 14.65 -2.48 -8.93
N ILE A 229 14.63 -3.78 -9.19
CA ILE A 229 13.91 -4.78 -8.40
C ILE A 229 14.90 -5.87 -8.00
N ASN A 230 14.95 -6.19 -6.72
CA ASN A 230 15.67 -7.36 -6.24
C ASN A 230 14.73 -8.56 -6.19
N GLU A 231 15.15 -9.64 -6.84
CA GLU A 231 14.55 -10.97 -6.73
C GLU A 231 15.26 -11.74 -5.62
N ILE A 232 14.49 -12.21 -4.65
CA ILE A 232 14.97 -12.91 -3.46
C ILE A 232 14.36 -14.30 -3.45
N ASP A 233 15.18 -15.32 -3.23
CA ASP A 233 14.68 -16.67 -3.01
C ASP A 233 14.21 -16.79 -1.55
N ALA A 234 12.91 -17.10 -1.35
CA ALA A 234 12.33 -17.20 -0.02
C ALA A 234 12.93 -18.33 0.82
N ARG A 235 13.41 -19.42 0.18
CA ARG A 235 13.98 -20.57 0.88
C ARG A 235 15.43 -20.35 1.31
N THR A 236 16.24 -19.76 0.42
CA THR A 236 17.66 -19.45 0.73
C THR A 236 17.83 -18.11 1.40
N GLN A 237 16.81 -17.26 1.36
CA GLN A 237 16.78 -15.91 1.98
C GLN A 237 17.85 -14.95 1.40
N GLN A 238 18.22 -15.18 0.14
CA GLN A 238 19.26 -14.41 -0.52
C GLN A 238 18.72 -13.67 -1.74
N VAL A 239 19.28 -12.48 -1.99
CA VAL A 239 19.09 -11.81 -3.28
C VAL A 239 19.78 -12.66 -4.35
N VAL A 240 18.99 -13.21 -5.26
CA VAL A 240 19.50 -14.06 -6.35
C VAL A 240 19.75 -13.26 -7.62
N ARG A 241 19.08 -12.13 -7.75
CA ARG A 241 19.22 -11.26 -8.92
C ARG A 241 18.74 -9.83 -8.60
N THR A 242 19.46 -8.85 -9.17
CA THR A 242 19.00 -7.47 -9.27
C THR A 242 18.58 -7.20 -10.71
N ILE A 243 17.35 -6.77 -10.91
CA ILE A 243 16.78 -6.44 -12.22
C ILE A 243 16.81 -4.91 -12.32
N PRO A 244 17.62 -4.31 -13.21
CA PRO A 244 17.63 -2.87 -13.40
C PRO A 244 16.35 -2.41 -14.09
N LEU A 245 15.72 -1.33 -13.62
CA LEU A 245 14.55 -0.75 -14.26
C LEU A 245 14.94 0.42 -15.14
N ASN A 246 14.72 0.28 -16.44
CA ASN A 246 15.02 1.30 -17.42
C ASN A 246 13.84 2.30 -17.56
N ALA A 247 13.55 3.04 -16.50
CA ALA A 247 12.52 4.08 -16.45
C ALA A 247 13.00 5.26 -15.60
N PRO A 248 13.81 6.18 -16.16
CA PRO A 248 14.42 7.30 -15.41
C PRO A 248 13.39 8.21 -14.75
N GLN A 249 12.17 8.27 -15.30
CA GLN A 249 11.05 9.06 -14.76
C GLN A 249 10.34 8.40 -13.57
N LEU A 250 10.63 7.13 -13.26
CA LEU A 250 10.02 6.44 -12.13
C LEU A 250 10.57 7.02 -10.82
N ALA A 251 9.73 7.76 -10.11
CA ALA A 251 10.14 8.48 -8.90
C ALA A 251 10.32 7.53 -7.71
N SER A 252 9.32 6.68 -7.45
CA SER A 252 9.33 5.72 -6.35
C SER A 252 8.34 4.59 -6.61
N ALA A 253 8.79 3.34 -6.47
CA ALA A 253 7.91 2.18 -6.51
C ALA A 253 7.10 2.09 -5.22
N GLN A 254 5.83 2.47 -5.25
CA GLN A 254 4.93 2.41 -4.08
C GLN A 254 4.43 0.99 -3.83
N ASN A 255 4.08 0.30 -4.89
CA ASN A 255 3.62 -1.08 -4.85
C ASN A 255 4.03 -1.78 -6.14
N LEU A 256 4.22 -3.09 -6.08
CA LEU A 256 4.54 -3.89 -7.25
C LEU A 256 3.90 -5.27 -7.15
N ILE A 257 3.66 -5.87 -8.28
CA ILE A 257 3.31 -7.28 -8.43
C ILE A 257 4.10 -7.89 -9.57
N VAL A 258 4.30 -9.19 -9.49
CA VAL A 258 4.96 -9.99 -10.54
C VAL A 258 3.98 -11.05 -11.02
N ASP A 259 3.88 -11.16 -12.33
CA ASP A 259 3.22 -12.25 -13.01
C ASP A 259 4.30 -13.10 -13.70
N SER A 260 4.71 -14.17 -13.04
CA SER A 260 5.74 -15.08 -13.56
C SER A 260 5.27 -15.88 -14.78
N ASP A 261 3.96 -16.06 -14.97
CA ASP A 261 3.41 -16.76 -16.12
C ASP A 261 3.56 -15.95 -17.41
N SER A 262 3.34 -14.64 -17.36
CA SER A 262 3.59 -13.76 -18.51
C SER A 262 5.00 -13.18 -18.55
N GLY A 263 5.80 -13.38 -17.51
CA GLY A 263 7.15 -12.82 -17.38
C GLY A 263 7.15 -11.31 -17.22
N ARG A 264 6.22 -10.74 -16.45
CA ARG A 264 6.03 -9.29 -16.32
C ARG A 264 6.12 -8.81 -14.88
N ILE A 265 6.62 -7.60 -14.73
CA ILE A 265 6.58 -6.84 -13.49
C ILE A 265 5.69 -5.62 -13.72
N PHE A 266 4.77 -5.39 -12.80
CA PHE A 266 3.91 -4.22 -12.78
C PHE A 266 4.25 -3.38 -11.56
N VAL A 267 4.61 -2.12 -11.78
CA VAL A 267 5.01 -1.18 -10.72
C VAL A 267 4.14 0.04 -10.79
N VAL A 268 3.55 0.44 -9.67
CA VAL A 268 2.91 1.75 -9.58
C VAL A 268 3.84 2.74 -8.90
N ALA A 269 3.90 3.94 -9.48
CA ALA A 269 4.73 5.03 -9.01
C ALA A 269 3.87 6.21 -8.56
N PHE A 270 4.30 6.82 -7.47
CA PHE A 270 3.75 8.04 -6.93
C PHE A 270 4.89 8.98 -6.53
N ASP A 271 4.92 10.16 -7.12
CA ASP A 271 5.87 11.20 -6.75
C ASP A 271 5.29 12.05 -5.62
N HIS A 272 5.83 11.87 -4.43
CA HIS A 272 5.41 12.62 -3.25
C HIS A 272 5.88 14.07 -3.28
N ASP A 273 6.93 14.38 -4.03
CA ASP A 273 7.52 15.71 -4.14
C ASP A 273 6.82 16.55 -5.21
N ASP A 274 6.39 15.92 -6.31
CA ASP A 274 5.61 16.56 -7.36
C ASP A 274 4.17 16.03 -7.41
N ARG A 275 3.30 16.66 -6.65
CA ARG A 275 1.88 16.30 -6.56
C ARG A 275 1.07 16.56 -7.84
N SER A 276 1.67 17.19 -8.87
CA SER A 276 1.02 17.27 -10.18
C SER A 276 1.00 15.93 -10.91
N GLY A 277 1.80 14.97 -10.43
CA GLY A 277 1.84 13.58 -10.86
C GLY A 277 2.17 13.37 -12.34
N PRO A 278 3.17 14.07 -12.93
CA PRO A 278 3.46 13.92 -14.35
C PRO A 278 3.95 12.53 -14.72
N HIS A 279 4.51 11.82 -13.74
CA HIS A 279 5.09 10.49 -13.89
C HIS A 279 4.37 9.42 -13.05
N ASP A 280 3.25 9.78 -12.43
CA ASP A 280 2.43 8.83 -11.69
C ASP A 280 1.70 7.88 -12.65
N GLY A 281 1.60 6.63 -12.24
CA GLY A 281 0.90 5.63 -13.04
C GLY A 281 1.48 4.23 -12.91
N LEU A 282 1.12 3.40 -13.88
CA LEU A 282 1.52 2.01 -13.98
C LEU A 282 2.66 1.84 -14.99
N TYR A 283 3.77 1.28 -14.54
CA TYR A 283 4.92 0.89 -15.35
C TYR A 283 4.96 -0.62 -15.53
N ILE A 284 5.25 -1.08 -16.73
CA ILE A 284 5.32 -2.47 -17.08
C ILE A 284 6.74 -2.80 -17.53
N PHE A 285 7.35 -3.82 -16.93
CA PHE A 285 8.69 -4.26 -17.26
C PHE A 285 8.73 -5.76 -17.57
N ASP A 286 9.69 -6.14 -18.38
CA ASP A 286 10.04 -7.53 -18.57
C ASP A 286 10.72 -8.10 -17.32
N LEU A 287 10.26 -9.24 -16.84
CA LEU A 287 10.78 -9.86 -15.62
C LEU A 287 12.22 -10.37 -15.81
N LYS A 288 12.62 -10.69 -17.05
CA LYS A 288 13.93 -11.27 -17.35
C LYS A 288 15.05 -10.24 -17.20
N ASP A 289 14.87 -9.04 -17.73
CA ASP A 289 15.95 -8.05 -17.87
C ASP A 289 15.58 -6.64 -17.43
N GLY A 290 14.33 -6.40 -17.00
CA GLY A 290 13.85 -5.09 -16.56
C GLY A 290 13.64 -4.09 -17.67
N LYS A 291 13.63 -4.53 -18.93
CA LYS A 291 13.31 -3.68 -20.08
C LYS A 291 11.90 -3.10 -19.90
N SER A 292 11.78 -1.79 -20.07
CA SER A 292 10.47 -1.14 -20.08
C SER A 292 9.65 -1.64 -21.27
N LEU A 293 8.50 -2.21 -20.99
CA LEU A 293 7.52 -2.67 -21.97
C LEU A 293 6.42 -1.64 -22.20
N GLY A 294 6.16 -0.78 -21.22
CA GLY A 294 5.15 0.25 -21.33
C GLY A 294 4.97 1.09 -20.06
N TYR A 295 4.26 2.19 -20.27
CA TYR A 295 3.79 3.08 -19.21
C TYR A 295 2.33 3.44 -19.48
N VAL A 296 1.51 3.42 -18.44
CA VAL A 296 0.11 3.79 -18.50
C VAL A 296 -0.14 4.88 -17.46
N ARG A 297 -0.50 6.07 -17.91
CA ARG A 297 -0.99 7.10 -17.00
C ARG A 297 -2.38 6.70 -16.52
N THR A 298 -2.50 6.37 -15.23
CA THR A 298 -3.77 5.94 -14.63
C THR A 298 -4.47 7.07 -13.90
N GLY A 299 -3.75 7.81 -13.08
CA GLY A 299 -4.23 8.93 -12.29
C GLY A 299 -3.10 9.44 -11.40
N ILE A 300 -3.38 10.48 -10.59
CA ILE A 300 -2.39 11.05 -9.68
C ILE A 300 -2.36 10.24 -8.39
N GLY A 301 -1.15 9.94 -7.92
CA GLY A 301 -0.94 9.18 -6.69
C GLY A 301 -1.20 7.68 -6.86
N ALA A 302 -0.72 7.06 -7.94
CA ALA A 302 -0.86 5.62 -8.15
C ALA A 302 -0.19 4.84 -7.01
N ASN A 303 -1.00 4.25 -6.11
CA ASN A 303 -0.56 3.77 -4.81
C ASN A 303 -0.54 2.24 -4.67
N ALA A 304 -1.51 1.55 -5.22
CA ALA A 304 -1.55 0.09 -5.21
C ALA A 304 -1.97 -0.48 -6.57
N VAL A 305 -1.48 -1.67 -6.87
CA VAL A 305 -1.83 -2.43 -8.08
C VAL A 305 -2.21 -3.86 -7.73
N ARG A 306 -3.21 -4.40 -8.45
CA ARG A 306 -3.56 -5.82 -8.41
C ARG A 306 -3.75 -6.32 -9.84
N PHE A 307 -3.21 -7.50 -10.12
CA PHE A 307 -3.41 -8.20 -11.38
C PHE A 307 -4.46 -9.29 -11.21
N ASN A 308 -5.41 -9.32 -12.12
CA ASN A 308 -6.44 -10.36 -12.17
C ASN A 308 -6.19 -11.23 -13.40
N PRO A 309 -5.60 -12.40 -13.25
CA PRO A 309 -5.31 -13.30 -14.37
C PRO A 309 -6.57 -13.85 -15.03
N LYS A 310 -7.70 -13.96 -14.31
CA LYS A 310 -8.98 -14.45 -14.84
C LYS A 310 -9.51 -13.55 -15.94
N TYR A 311 -9.38 -12.24 -15.81
CA TYR A 311 -9.86 -11.26 -16.77
C TYR A 311 -8.73 -10.62 -17.58
N ASN A 312 -7.48 -10.91 -17.23
CA ASN A 312 -6.26 -10.26 -17.75
C ASN A 312 -6.36 -8.73 -17.59
N GLU A 313 -6.64 -8.29 -16.39
CA GLU A 313 -6.81 -6.88 -16.05
C GLU A 313 -5.97 -6.48 -14.85
N LEU A 314 -5.50 -5.22 -14.87
CA LEU A 314 -4.84 -4.61 -13.73
C LEU A 314 -5.75 -3.54 -13.14
N TYR A 315 -5.82 -3.50 -11.82
CA TYR A 315 -6.54 -2.47 -11.08
C TYR A 315 -5.52 -1.60 -10.36
N VAL A 316 -5.63 -0.29 -10.55
CA VAL A 316 -4.72 0.69 -9.96
C VAL A 316 -5.51 1.67 -9.10
N SER A 317 -5.20 1.77 -7.82
CA SER A 317 -5.74 2.82 -6.96
C SER A 317 -4.92 4.10 -7.12
N ASN A 318 -5.58 5.19 -7.48
CA ASN A 318 -4.97 6.51 -7.64
C ASN A 318 -5.36 7.37 -6.44
N PHE A 319 -4.51 7.39 -5.43
CA PHE A 319 -4.79 7.96 -4.11
C PHE A 319 -5.19 9.43 -4.20
N THR A 320 -4.38 10.26 -4.85
CA THR A 320 -4.60 11.72 -4.90
C THR A 320 -5.78 12.09 -5.79
N SER A 321 -5.94 11.45 -6.94
CA SER A 321 -7.08 11.74 -7.84
C SER A 321 -8.39 11.11 -7.41
N GLY A 322 -8.39 10.23 -6.39
CA GLY A 322 -9.60 9.58 -5.89
C GLY A 322 -10.25 8.66 -6.91
N THR A 323 -9.45 7.96 -7.72
CA THR A 323 -9.95 7.07 -8.77
C THR A 323 -9.36 5.67 -8.68
N ILE A 324 -10.01 4.72 -9.32
CA ILE A 324 -9.50 3.36 -9.56
C ILE A 324 -9.55 3.12 -11.05
N SER A 325 -8.40 2.88 -11.65
CA SER A 325 -8.29 2.60 -13.08
C SER A 325 -8.24 1.09 -13.35
N VAL A 326 -8.96 0.64 -14.36
CA VAL A 326 -8.86 -0.72 -14.93
C VAL A 326 -8.03 -0.65 -16.19
N VAL A 327 -6.94 -1.39 -16.23
CA VAL A 327 -6.02 -1.44 -17.36
C VAL A 327 -6.10 -2.83 -18.00
N ASP A 328 -6.35 -2.89 -19.28
CA ASP A 328 -6.32 -4.14 -20.05
C ASP A 328 -4.90 -4.69 -20.11
N GLY A 329 -4.69 -5.93 -19.67
CA GLY A 329 -3.38 -6.57 -19.56
C GLY A 329 -2.71 -6.95 -20.88
N LYS A 330 -3.41 -6.84 -22.03
CA LYS A 330 -2.88 -7.10 -23.35
C LYS A 330 -2.50 -5.81 -24.07
N THR A 331 -3.37 -4.81 -24.04
CA THR A 331 -3.21 -3.56 -24.79
C THR A 331 -2.58 -2.44 -23.97
N TRP A 332 -2.56 -2.60 -22.63
CA TRP A 332 -2.08 -1.61 -21.65
C TRP A 332 -2.78 -0.26 -21.79
N ARG A 333 -4.08 -0.31 -22.03
CA ARG A 333 -4.95 0.85 -22.08
C ARG A 333 -5.88 0.86 -20.88
N VAL A 334 -6.13 2.04 -20.34
CA VAL A 334 -7.21 2.22 -19.37
C VAL A 334 -8.52 1.98 -20.10
N THR A 335 -9.28 0.95 -19.68
CA THR A 335 -10.58 0.61 -20.25
C THR A 335 -11.73 1.21 -19.45
N HIS A 336 -11.53 1.37 -18.13
CA HIS A 336 -12.52 1.93 -17.22
C HIS A 336 -11.82 2.73 -16.13
N GLU A 337 -12.50 3.75 -15.63
CA GLU A 337 -12.08 4.49 -14.45
C GLU A 337 -13.30 4.73 -13.55
N PHE A 338 -13.17 4.43 -12.26
CA PHE A 338 -14.20 4.67 -11.27
C PHE A 338 -13.78 5.79 -10.36
N ARG A 339 -14.73 6.64 -9.99
CA ARG A 339 -14.53 7.53 -8.84
C ARG A 339 -14.70 6.72 -7.57
N ALA A 340 -13.63 6.65 -6.77
CA ALA A 340 -13.69 6.20 -5.40
C ALA A 340 -14.05 7.39 -4.50
N PRO A 341 -14.76 7.17 -3.38
CA PRO A 341 -14.91 8.23 -2.40
C PRO A 341 -13.54 8.57 -1.81
N VAL A 342 -13.07 9.80 -1.91
CA VAL A 342 -11.81 10.35 -1.39
C VAL A 342 -10.56 9.55 -1.81
N TYR A 343 -9.82 8.91 -0.91
CA TYR A 343 -8.48 8.35 -1.12
C TYR A 343 -8.47 6.81 -1.18
N PRO A 344 -8.59 6.18 -2.37
CA PRO A 344 -8.44 4.74 -2.51
C PRO A 344 -6.99 4.33 -2.18
N ASN A 345 -6.85 3.34 -1.29
CA ASN A 345 -5.56 2.92 -0.78
C ASN A 345 -5.25 1.47 -1.20
N GLN A 346 -5.02 0.58 -0.25
CA GLN A 346 -4.71 -0.81 -0.53
C GLN A 346 -5.93 -1.59 -1.03
N MET A 347 -5.65 -2.62 -1.81
CA MET A 347 -6.68 -3.43 -2.46
C MET A 347 -6.38 -4.91 -2.26
N VAL A 348 -7.44 -5.73 -2.29
CA VAL A 348 -7.31 -7.19 -2.34
C VAL A 348 -8.39 -7.76 -3.27
N LEU A 349 -8.03 -8.79 -4.04
CA LEU A 349 -8.98 -9.56 -4.84
C LEU A 349 -9.59 -10.68 -4.01
N SER A 350 -10.86 -11.02 -4.29
CA SER A 350 -11.45 -12.25 -3.78
C SER A 350 -10.76 -13.49 -4.35
N PRO A 351 -10.84 -14.65 -3.69
CA PRO A 351 -10.20 -15.88 -4.19
C PRO A 351 -10.66 -16.33 -5.57
N ASP A 352 -11.93 -16.08 -5.91
CA ASP A 352 -12.52 -16.38 -7.22
C ASP A 352 -12.19 -15.34 -8.30
N MET A 353 -11.46 -14.27 -7.91
CA MET A 353 -11.08 -13.13 -8.77
C MET A 353 -12.28 -12.33 -9.31
N ASP A 354 -13.46 -12.48 -8.74
CA ASP A 354 -14.69 -11.83 -9.20
C ASP A 354 -15.03 -10.54 -8.44
N THR A 355 -14.26 -10.24 -7.41
CA THR A 355 -14.47 -9.04 -6.59
C THR A 355 -13.16 -8.38 -6.22
N LEU A 356 -13.13 -7.04 -6.33
CA LEU A 356 -12.06 -6.22 -5.79
C LEU A 356 -12.56 -5.48 -4.55
N TYR A 357 -11.79 -5.56 -3.46
CA TYR A 357 -12.02 -4.78 -2.25
C TYR A 357 -10.96 -3.70 -2.14
N VAL A 358 -11.38 -2.49 -1.75
CA VAL A 358 -10.51 -1.32 -1.67
C VAL A 358 -10.73 -0.62 -0.34
N GLY A 359 -9.66 -0.39 0.40
CA GLY A 359 -9.68 0.48 1.57
C GLY A 359 -9.72 1.94 1.14
N ILE A 360 -10.70 2.69 1.62
CA ILE A 360 -10.88 4.11 1.30
C ILE A 360 -10.56 4.94 2.53
N LYS A 361 -9.57 5.80 2.40
CA LYS A 361 -9.19 6.76 3.43
C LYS A 361 -9.97 8.06 3.26
N GLU A 362 -10.24 8.71 4.37
CA GLU A 362 -10.76 10.09 4.41
C GLU A 362 -9.62 11.10 4.55
N GLY A 363 -9.89 12.37 4.30
CA GLY A 363 -8.93 13.47 4.49
C GLY A 363 -8.35 13.47 5.91
N PHE A 364 -7.05 13.73 6.04
CA PHE A 364 -6.33 13.58 7.31
C PHE A 364 -6.68 14.70 8.30
N ASN A 365 -6.68 15.94 7.84
CA ASN A 365 -7.06 17.12 8.62
C ASN A 365 -7.27 18.33 7.68
N ARG A 366 -7.79 19.42 8.24
CA ARG A 366 -8.09 20.65 7.47
C ARG A 366 -6.86 21.36 6.92
N GLU A 367 -5.70 21.17 7.55
CA GLU A 367 -4.47 21.85 7.13
C GLU A 367 -3.89 21.19 5.87
N TRP A 368 -3.90 19.85 5.82
CA TRP A 368 -3.28 19.09 4.74
C TRP A 368 -4.24 18.78 3.59
N ASP A 369 -5.52 18.62 3.91
CA ASP A 369 -6.54 18.18 2.96
C ASP A 369 -7.80 19.07 3.01
N PRO A 370 -7.68 20.41 2.86
CA PRO A 370 -8.78 21.34 3.10
C PRO A 370 -10.02 21.08 2.21
N GLU A 371 -9.81 20.51 1.01
CA GLU A 371 -10.88 20.29 0.03
C GLU A 371 -11.69 19.02 0.30
N VAL A 372 -11.07 18.01 0.93
CA VAL A 372 -11.68 16.68 1.11
C VAL A 372 -11.86 16.31 2.59
N PHE A 373 -11.34 17.10 3.51
CA PHE A 373 -11.49 16.85 4.94
C PHE A 373 -12.91 17.10 5.39
N VAL A 374 -13.52 16.08 5.95
CA VAL A 374 -14.82 16.13 6.63
C VAL A 374 -14.63 15.70 8.07
N GLU A 375 -14.97 16.58 9.01
CA GLU A 375 -14.87 16.28 10.44
C GLU A 375 -15.84 15.15 10.81
N GLY A 376 -15.31 14.14 11.51
CA GLY A 376 -16.09 12.97 11.89
C GLY A 376 -16.39 11.98 10.76
N ALA A 377 -15.83 12.18 9.57
CA ALA A 377 -15.97 11.23 8.48
C ALA A 377 -15.38 9.86 8.86
N LYS A 378 -16.08 8.79 8.47
CA LYS A 378 -15.67 7.40 8.68
C LYS A 378 -14.99 6.86 7.43
N GLU A 379 -13.83 6.26 7.61
CA GLU A 379 -13.20 5.49 6.54
C GLU A 379 -14.04 4.25 6.22
N ARG A 380 -13.83 3.67 5.04
CA ARG A 380 -14.73 2.64 4.52
C ARG A 380 -14.01 1.61 3.66
N ILE A 381 -14.70 0.49 3.42
CA ILE A 381 -14.32 -0.50 2.42
C ILE A 381 -15.26 -0.36 1.23
N LEU A 382 -14.70 -0.35 0.04
CA LEU A 382 -15.41 -0.41 -1.23
C LEU A 382 -15.28 -1.82 -1.82
N ARG A 383 -16.39 -2.39 -2.27
CA ARG A 383 -16.48 -3.66 -3.00
C ARG A 383 -16.90 -3.39 -4.44
N ILE A 384 -16.16 -3.90 -5.39
CA ILE A 384 -16.41 -3.75 -6.83
C ILE A 384 -16.61 -5.15 -7.44
N ASP A 385 -17.73 -5.37 -8.10
CA ASP A 385 -18.00 -6.61 -8.84
C ASP A 385 -17.27 -6.57 -10.19
N LEU A 386 -16.44 -7.55 -10.45
CA LEU A 386 -15.58 -7.61 -11.65
C LEU A 386 -16.14 -8.54 -12.73
N ARG A 387 -17.23 -9.28 -12.45
CA ARG A 387 -17.77 -10.27 -13.36
C ARG A 387 -18.15 -9.64 -14.68
N LYS A 388 -17.71 -10.27 -15.78
CA LYS A 388 -18.17 -9.94 -17.13
C LYS A 388 -19.54 -10.59 -17.32
N SER A 389 -20.51 -9.79 -17.76
CA SER A 389 -21.84 -10.25 -18.15
C SER A 389 -21.76 -11.17 -19.36
#